data_1bac5ba772874ec956c5ebfabe90cf47
#
_entry.id   1bac5ba772874ec956c5ebfabe90cf47
#
_cell.length_a   1.000
_cell.length_b   1.000
_cell.length_c   1.000
_cell.angle_alpha   90.00
_cell.angle_beta   90.00
_cell.angle_gamma   90.00
#
_symmetry.space_group_name_H-M   'P 1'
#
loop_
_entity.id
_entity.type
_entity.pdbx_description
1 polymer ?
#
loop_
_entity_poly.entity_id
_entity_poly.type
_entity_poly.pdbx_seq_one_letter_code
_entity_poly.pdbx_strand_id
1 'polypeptide(L)'
;MTLSVVSENSQPIVGLDLEIREHHNMVPFSFSMLDLEDDSMSYVFYYSMDSLEWDTATVSEISSPAIPSGTLSSIGKGGPVVSLGAPQKARTDMEMEWDSKMDLGDVHEYDVWLQTSVSDGELSTTKIAGPFSVDNFIGSVIFTDYPSGEVSGTVSLSYDLSDATNDEYTMTLQ
;
A
#
# COMPACT_ATOMS: atom_id res chain seq x y z
N MET A 1 -28.31 19.37 -42.60
CA MET A 1 -28.59 18.35 -41.54
C MET A 1 -27.27 18.08 -40.88
N THR A 2 -27.07 18.56 -39.66
CA THR A 2 -25.83 18.36 -38.91
C THR A 2 -26.07 17.17 -38.02
N LEU A 3 -25.36 16.08 -38.22
CA LEU A 3 -25.37 14.92 -37.31
C LEU A 3 -24.45 15.24 -36.15
N SER A 4 -25.00 15.43 -34.96
CA SER A 4 -24.23 15.49 -33.74
C SER A 4 -24.09 14.06 -33.20
N VAL A 5 -22.89 13.51 -33.22
CA VAL A 5 -22.58 12.28 -32.51
C VAL A 5 -22.25 12.72 -31.07
N VAL A 6 -23.12 12.40 -30.14
CA VAL A 6 -22.81 12.51 -28.71
C VAL A 6 -22.03 11.24 -28.39
N SER A 7 -20.76 11.36 -28.05
CA SER A 7 -20.03 10.27 -27.39
C SER A 7 -20.64 10.09 -26.01
N GLU A 8 -21.09 8.87 -25.68
CA GLU A 8 -21.49 8.55 -24.32
C GLU A 8 -20.18 8.32 -23.51
N ASN A 9 -20.07 8.96 -22.35
CA ASN A 9 -18.95 8.74 -21.43
C ASN A 9 -19.01 7.32 -20.88
N SER A 10 -17.88 6.63 -20.82
CA SER A 10 -17.75 5.28 -20.28
C SER A 10 -16.98 5.30 -18.95
N GLN A 11 -17.23 4.32 -18.11
CA GLN A 11 -16.51 4.22 -16.84
C GLN A 11 -15.03 3.93 -17.08
N PRO A 12 -14.12 4.53 -16.28
CA PRO A 12 -12.71 4.19 -16.28
C PRO A 12 -12.48 2.69 -16.08
N ILE A 13 -11.53 2.13 -16.81
CA ILE A 13 -11.08 0.74 -16.66
C ILE A 13 -9.91 0.74 -15.68
N VAL A 14 -10.02 -0.04 -14.61
CA VAL A 14 -9.07 -0.05 -13.50
C VAL A 14 -8.56 -1.46 -13.25
N GLY A 15 -7.25 -1.60 -13.10
CA GLY A 15 -6.56 -2.78 -12.58
C GLY A 15 -5.94 -2.49 -11.21
N LEU A 16 -6.08 -3.42 -10.29
CA LEU A 16 -5.41 -3.46 -8.99
C LEU A 16 -4.97 -4.89 -8.77
N ASP A 17 -3.67 -5.12 -8.70
CA ASP A 17 -3.07 -6.44 -8.54
C ASP A 17 -2.08 -6.43 -7.38
N LEU A 18 -2.26 -7.38 -6.48
CA LEU A 18 -1.55 -7.50 -5.22
C LEU A 18 -1.34 -8.98 -4.92
N GLU A 19 -0.14 -9.37 -4.52
CA GLU A 19 0.11 -10.73 -4.04
C GLU A 19 -0.63 -11.01 -2.74
N ILE A 20 -1.44 -12.08 -2.72
CA ILE A 20 -2.16 -12.54 -1.54
C ILE A 20 -1.20 -13.36 -0.67
N ARG A 21 -0.44 -12.68 0.16
CA ARG A 21 0.52 -13.24 1.12
C ARG A 21 0.64 -12.31 2.33
N GLU A 22 1.51 -12.65 3.26
CA GLU A 22 1.90 -11.74 4.33
C GLU A 22 2.88 -10.68 3.82
N HIS A 23 2.65 -9.45 4.23
CA HIS A 23 3.49 -8.28 3.94
C HIS A 23 3.96 -7.63 5.23
N HIS A 24 5.12 -6.96 5.18
CA HIS A 24 5.72 -6.28 6.32
C HIS A 24 5.98 -4.81 5.99
N ASN A 25 5.47 -3.90 6.81
CA ASN A 25 5.64 -2.45 6.74
C ASN A 25 5.18 -1.80 5.42
N MET A 26 5.70 -2.25 4.29
CA MET A 26 5.38 -1.76 2.95
C MET A 26 4.74 -2.85 2.13
N VAL A 27 3.58 -2.55 1.53
CA VAL A 27 2.80 -3.49 0.72
C VAL A 27 2.88 -3.08 -0.74
N PRO A 28 3.71 -3.76 -1.56
CA PRO A 28 3.82 -3.46 -2.98
C PRO A 28 2.60 -3.97 -3.75
N PHE A 29 2.16 -3.20 -4.73
CA PHE A 29 1.06 -3.58 -5.62
C PHE A 29 1.18 -2.89 -6.99
N SER A 30 0.58 -3.49 -8.01
CA SER A 30 0.46 -2.90 -9.34
C SER A 30 -0.90 -2.26 -9.50
N PHE A 31 -0.91 -1.06 -10.04
CA PHE A 31 -2.10 -0.28 -10.32
C PHE A 31 -2.13 0.12 -11.78
N SER A 32 -3.28 0.01 -12.43
CA SER A 32 -3.45 0.48 -13.81
C SER A 32 -4.80 1.14 -14.03
N MET A 33 -4.82 2.10 -14.93
CA MET A 33 -6.05 2.78 -15.34
C MET A 33 -6.02 3.13 -16.82
N LEU A 34 -7.22 3.22 -17.41
CA LEU A 34 -7.45 3.58 -18.79
C LEU A 34 -8.80 4.28 -18.90
N ASP A 35 -8.83 5.41 -19.57
CA ASP A 35 -10.03 6.08 -20.03
C ASP A 35 -10.12 6.02 -21.57
N LEU A 36 -11.30 5.65 -22.12
CA LEU A 36 -11.48 5.49 -23.57
C LEU A 36 -11.79 6.82 -24.26
N GLU A 37 -12.34 7.77 -23.54
CA GLU A 37 -12.71 9.09 -24.05
C GLU A 37 -11.56 10.09 -23.92
N ASP A 38 -10.49 9.72 -23.21
CA ASP A 38 -9.32 10.57 -23.02
C ASP A 38 -9.53 11.68 -21.97
N ASP A 39 -10.40 11.41 -21.01
CA ASP A 39 -10.70 12.34 -19.94
C ASP A 39 -9.62 12.35 -18.84
N SER A 40 -9.56 13.45 -18.10
CA SER A 40 -8.66 13.55 -16.97
C SER A 40 -9.16 12.68 -15.83
N MET A 41 -8.32 11.76 -15.36
CA MET A 41 -8.66 10.84 -14.25
C MET A 41 -8.07 11.29 -12.94
N SER A 42 -8.78 10.96 -11.86
CA SER A 42 -8.33 11.06 -10.48
C SER A 42 -8.46 9.73 -9.79
N TYR A 43 -7.58 9.43 -8.82
CA TYR A 43 -7.65 8.19 -8.07
C TYR A 43 -7.28 8.39 -6.60
N VAL A 44 -7.77 7.48 -5.77
CA VAL A 44 -7.48 7.43 -4.33
C VAL A 44 -7.41 5.97 -3.89
N PHE A 45 -6.57 5.69 -2.89
CA PHE A 45 -6.45 4.38 -2.28
C PHE A 45 -6.99 4.39 -0.87
N TYR A 46 -7.59 3.26 -0.49
CA TYR A 46 -8.13 3.00 0.84
C TYR A 46 -7.68 1.62 1.31
N TYR A 47 -7.62 1.44 2.62
CA TYR A 47 -7.46 0.15 3.25
C TYR A 47 -8.62 -0.14 4.21
N SER A 48 -8.81 -1.41 4.53
CA SER A 48 -9.83 -1.87 5.48
C SER A 48 -9.36 -3.14 6.18
N MET A 49 -9.76 -3.32 7.44
CA MET A 49 -9.53 -4.53 8.23
C MET A 49 -10.77 -5.41 8.35
N ASP A 50 -11.89 -5.02 7.74
CA ASP A 50 -13.17 -5.73 7.83
C ASP A 50 -13.98 -5.74 6.53
N SER A 51 -13.45 -5.11 5.48
CA SER A 51 -14.09 -4.87 4.18
C SER A 51 -15.36 -3.99 4.21
N LEU A 52 -15.66 -3.36 5.34
CA LEU A 52 -16.86 -2.55 5.56
C LEU A 52 -16.52 -1.08 5.79
N GLU A 53 -15.56 -0.82 6.67
CA GLU A 53 -15.07 0.53 6.96
C GLU A 53 -13.73 0.75 6.26
N TRP A 54 -13.59 1.91 5.58
CA TRP A 54 -12.46 2.20 4.71
C TRP A 54 -11.77 3.49 5.15
N ASP A 55 -10.48 3.40 5.44
CA ASP A 55 -9.60 4.54 5.72
C ASP A 55 -8.70 4.83 4.52
N THR A 56 -8.27 6.09 4.37
CA THR A 56 -7.36 6.48 3.29
C THR A 56 -5.97 5.89 3.52
N ALA A 57 -5.45 5.19 2.51
CA ALA A 57 -4.13 4.58 2.54
C ALA A 57 -3.03 5.60 2.22
N THR A 58 -1.91 5.51 2.94
CA THR A 58 -0.68 6.26 2.67
C THR A 58 0.14 5.53 1.61
N VAL A 59 0.07 5.98 0.36
CA VAL A 59 0.67 5.30 -0.78
C VAL A 59 1.75 6.14 -1.43
N SER A 60 2.81 5.50 -1.90
CA SER A 60 3.88 6.09 -2.71
C SER A 60 4.02 5.36 -4.05
N GLU A 61 4.50 6.06 -5.07
CA GLU A 61 4.82 5.49 -6.37
C GLU A 61 6.28 5.02 -6.37
N ILE A 62 6.51 3.77 -6.78
CA ILE A 62 7.86 3.20 -6.94
C ILE A 62 8.38 3.47 -8.34
N SER A 63 7.55 3.22 -9.36
CA SER A 63 7.91 3.47 -10.75
C SER A 63 6.67 3.68 -11.64
N SER A 64 6.78 4.63 -12.56
CA SER A 64 5.80 4.80 -13.64
C SER A 64 6.52 4.93 -14.97
N PRO A 65 6.12 4.18 -15.99
CA PRO A 65 6.75 4.27 -17.31
C PRO A 65 6.47 5.57 -18.06
N ALA A 66 5.48 6.36 -17.69
CA ALA A 66 5.17 7.63 -18.37
C ALA A 66 4.10 8.46 -17.66
N ILE A 67 4.38 9.13 -16.59
CA ILE A 67 3.58 10.31 -16.24
C ILE A 67 4.34 11.56 -16.71
N PRO A 68 3.89 12.25 -17.75
CA PRO A 68 4.44 13.55 -18.06
C PRO A 68 4.03 14.54 -16.97
N SER A 69 4.99 14.96 -16.17
CA SER A 69 4.95 16.11 -15.27
C SER A 69 3.79 16.18 -14.26
N GLY A 70 3.83 15.33 -13.28
CA GLY A 70 3.07 15.49 -12.04
C GLY A 70 3.70 14.56 -11.02
N THR A 71 4.76 14.98 -10.34
CA THR A 71 5.51 14.15 -9.41
C THR A 71 4.64 13.76 -8.23
N LEU A 72 4.17 12.52 -8.23
CA LEU A 72 3.59 11.88 -7.05
C LEU A 72 4.72 11.41 -6.13
N SER A 73 5.22 12.29 -5.30
CA SER A 73 6.33 11.92 -4.40
C SER A 73 5.89 11.30 -3.08
N SER A 74 4.66 11.44 -2.68
CA SER A 74 3.96 10.66 -1.64
C SER A 74 2.53 11.17 -1.48
N ILE A 75 1.55 10.27 -1.45
CA ILE A 75 0.19 10.60 -1.06
C ILE A 75 0.09 10.30 0.43
N GLY A 76 0.30 11.31 1.28
CA GLY A 76 0.13 11.15 2.72
C GLY A 76 -1.32 10.86 3.10
N LYS A 77 -1.53 10.34 4.30
CA LYS A 77 -2.85 10.05 4.87
C LYS A 77 -3.79 11.25 4.72
N GLY A 78 -4.91 11.06 4.06
CA GLY A 78 -5.83 12.14 3.71
C GLY A 78 -5.36 13.02 2.55
N GLY A 79 -4.39 12.56 1.77
CA GLY A 79 -3.86 13.26 0.59
C GLY A 79 -4.93 13.45 -0.48
N PRO A 80 -4.79 14.51 -1.29
CA PRO A 80 -5.76 14.86 -2.30
C PRO A 80 -5.86 13.76 -3.35
N VAL A 81 -7.05 13.61 -3.89
CA VAL A 81 -7.28 12.95 -5.17
C VAL A 81 -6.24 13.48 -6.16
N VAL A 82 -5.38 12.61 -6.65
CA VAL A 82 -4.38 13.03 -7.64
C VAL A 82 -5.06 13.09 -8.99
N SER A 83 -5.16 14.28 -9.55
CA SER A 83 -5.63 14.48 -10.91
C SER A 83 -4.46 14.32 -11.87
N LEU A 84 -4.50 13.33 -12.70
CA LEU A 84 -3.63 13.24 -13.87
C LEU A 84 -4.17 14.19 -14.92
N GLY A 85 -3.57 15.37 -15.03
CA GLY A 85 -4.02 16.46 -15.90
C GLY A 85 -3.76 16.23 -17.39
N ALA A 86 -3.62 14.99 -17.85
CA ALA A 86 -3.45 14.66 -19.25
C ALA A 86 -4.39 13.53 -19.66
N PRO A 87 -4.95 13.59 -20.86
CA PRO A 87 -5.79 12.53 -21.41
C PRO A 87 -5.02 11.19 -21.45
N GLN A 88 -5.67 10.12 -20.99
CA GLN A 88 -5.07 8.79 -20.86
C GLN A 88 -5.75 7.78 -21.78
N LYS A 89 -5.52 7.89 -23.09
CA LYS A 89 -5.95 6.86 -24.07
C LYS A 89 -5.16 5.57 -23.99
N ALA A 90 -4.00 5.60 -23.37
CA ALA A 90 -3.18 4.42 -23.16
C ALA A 90 -3.32 3.97 -21.71
N ARG A 91 -3.41 2.65 -21.51
CA ARG A 91 -3.30 2.07 -20.19
C ARG A 91 -1.98 2.51 -19.54
N THR A 92 -2.09 3.10 -18.36
CA THR A 92 -0.95 3.47 -17.54
C THR A 92 -0.80 2.44 -16.43
N ASP A 93 0.31 1.72 -16.45
CA ASP A 93 0.66 0.76 -15.40
C ASP A 93 1.67 1.42 -14.44
N MET A 94 1.42 1.32 -13.15
CA MET A 94 2.22 1.92 -12.08
C MET A 94 2.52 0.89 -11.01
N GLU A 95 3.77 0.88 -10.53
CA GLU A 95 4.14 0.13 -9.34
C GLU A 95 4.05 1.06 -8.14
N MET A 96 3.30 0.63 -7.15
CA MET A 96 2.92 1.40 -5.97
C MET A 96 3.29 0.64 -4.69
N GLU A 97 3.41 1.39 -3.61
CA GLU A 97 3.65 0.85 -2.27
C GLU A 97 2.75 1.54 -1.25
N TRP A 98 2.03 0.76 -0.46
CA TRP A 98 1.27 1.25 0.70
C TRP A 98 2.12 1.13 1.96
N ASP A 99 2.29 2.24 2.69
CA ASP A 99 2.94 2.26 4.00
C ASP A 99 1.94 1.81 5.08
N SER A 100 1.79 0.49 5.19
CA SER A 100 0.90 -0.13 6.17
C SER A 100 1.36 0.12 7.60
N LYS A 101 2.67 0.29 7.82
CA LYS A 101 3.23 0.61 9.14
C LYS A 101 2.79 2.00 9.61
N MET A 102 2.77 2.97 8.71
CA MET A 102 2.32 4.33 9.02
C MET A 102 0.83 4.37 9.36
N ASP A 103 0.02 3.60 8.64
CA ASP A 103 -1.44 3.63 8.75
C ASP A 103 -1.98 2.74 9.87
N LEU A 104 -1.42 1.55 10.04
CA LEU A 104 -1.89 0.55 11.01
C LEU A 104 -1.06 0.53 12.32
N GLY A 105 0.20 1.01 12.29
CA GLY A 105 1.13 0.92 13.40
C GLY A 105 1.72 -0.49 13.60
N ASP A 106 2.07 -0.83 14.85
CA ASP A 106 2.64 -2.12 15.23
C ASP A 106 1.52 -3.15 15.44
N VAL A 107 1.06 -3.76 14.34
CA VAL A 107 -0.03 -4.74 14.35
C VAL A 107 0.32 -5.96 13.54
N HIS A 108 -0.36 -7.08 13.82
CA HIS A 108 -0.48 -8.22 12.94
C HIS A 108 -1.95 -8.45 12.63
N GLU A 109 -2.32 -8.24 11.37
CA GLU A 109 -3.69 -8.37 10.89
C GLU A 109 -3.76 -9.38 9.73
N TYR A 110 -4.73 -10.29 9.77
CA TYR A 110 -4.86 -11.39 8.79
C TYR A 110 -5.82 -11.07 7.64
N ASP A 111 -6.77 -10.18 7.87
CA ASP A 111 -7.84 -9.87 6.93
C ASP A 111 -7.78 -8.38 6.57
N VAL A 112 -6.82 -8.04 5.71
CA VAL A 112 -6.62 -6.66 5.23
C VAL A 112 -6.99 -6.59 3.76
N TRP A 113 -7.66 -5.52 3.36
CA TRP A 113 -8.04 -5.23 1.98
C TRP A 113 -7.47 -3.89 1.56
N LEU A 114 -7.11 -3.80 0.29
CA LEU A 114 -6.76 -2.56 -0.38
C LEU A 114 -7.81 -2.25 -1.45
N GLN A 115 -8.26 -1.01 -1.53
CA GLN A 115 -9.22 -0.55 -2.51
C GLN A 115 -8.67 0.66 -3.26
N THR A 116 -8.94 0.73 -4.55
CA THR A 116 -8.78 1.98 -5.31
C THR A 116 -10.12 2.43 -5.86
N SER A 117 -10.32 3.75 -5.88
CA SER A 117 -11.42 4.40 -6.58
C SER A 117 -10.84 5.36 -7.61
N VAL A 118 -11.26 5.21 -8.86
CA VAL A 118 -10.83 6.05 -10.00
C VAL A 118 -12.03 6.73 -10.57
N SER A 119 -11.92 8.02 -10.88
CA SER A 119 -12.99 8.84 -11.48
C SER A 119 -12.44 9.70 -12.63
N ASP A 120 -13.20 9.81 -13.70
CA ASP A 120 -13.01 10.75 -14.81
C ASP A 120 -13.69 12.12 -14.58
N GLY A 121 -14.33 12.29 -13.40
CA GLY A 121 -15.08 13.49 -13.02
C GLY A 121 -16.60 13.35 -13.20
N GLU A 122 -17.07 12.40 -14.01
CA GLU A 122 -18.49 12.09 -14.22
C GLU A 122 -18.86 10.70 -13.72
N LEU A 123 -18.01 9.72 -14.01
CA LEU A 123 -18.19 8.33 -13.62
C LEU A 123 -17.02 7.86 -12.76
N SER A 124 -17.21 6.76 -12.04
CA SER A 124 -16.15 6.18 -11.22
C SER A 124 -16.20 4.66 -11.21
N THR A 125 -15.01 4.07 -11.05
CA THR A 125 -14.82 2.62 -10.91
C THR A 125 -14.01 2.34 -9.66
N THR A 126 -14.42 1.32 -8.91
CA THR A 126 -13.73 0.85 -7.71
C THR A 126 -13.21 -0.57 -7.93
N LYS A 127 -11.99 -0.83 -7.45
CA LYS A 127 -11.40 -2.18 -7.38
C LYS A 127 -10.93 -2.47 -5.98
N ILE A 128 -11.07 -3.74 -5.56
CA ILE A 128 -10.67 -4.23 -4.24
C ILE A 128 -9.74 -5.43 -4.47
N ALA A 129 -8.65 -5.48 -3.71
CA ALA A 129 -7.73 -6.60 -3.60
C ALA A 129 -7.66 -7.06 -2.14
N GLY A 130 -7.53 -8.35 -1.91
CA GLY A 130 -7.50 -8.95 -0.57
C GLY A 130 -8.49 -10.11 -0.41
N PRO A 131 -8.60 -10.69 0.81
CA PRO A 131 -7.80 -10.33 1.98
C PRO A 131 -6.35 -10.82 1.86
N PHE A 132 -5.45 -10.13 2.51
CA PHE A 132 -4.04 -10.49 2.71
C PHE A 132 -3.64 -10.20 4.15
N SER A 133 -2.46 -10.67 4.58
CA SER A 133 -1.97 -10.40 5.93
C SER A 133 -0.95 -9.27 5.95
N VAL A 134 -0.98 -8.48 7.01
CA VAL A 134 0.03 -7.45 7.29
C VAL A 134 0.62 -7.69 8.66
N ASP A 135 1.94 -7.86 8.72
CA ASP A 135 2.72 -7.93 9.95
C ASP A 135 3.67 -6.74 10.04
N ASN A 136 3.28 -5.76 10.83
CA ASN A 136 4.08 -4.58 11.15
C ASN A 136 4.70 -4.66 12.54
N PHE A 137 4.52 -5.78 13.25
CA PHE A 137 5.05 -5.95 14.58
C PHE A 137 6.57 -6.16 14.53
N ILE A 138 7.29 -5.37 15.31
CA ILE A 138 8.73 -5.53 15.48
C ILE A 138 8.96 -6.32 16.76
N GLY A 139 9.44 -7.55 16.64
CA GLY A 139 9.83 -8.37 17.77
C GLY A 139 10.83 -7.66 18.67
N SER A 140 10.78 -7.91 19.95
CA SER A 140 11.71 -7.32 20.92
C SER A 140 12.53 -8.38 21.65
N VAL A 141 13.79 -8.05 21.93
CA VAL A 141 14.69 -8.85 22.76
C VAL A 141 15.07 -8.03 23.98
N ILE A 142 14.77 -8.57 25.17
CA ILE A 142 15.12 -7.94 26.44
C ILE A 142 16.07 -8.87 27.19
N PHE A 143 17.28 -8.40 27.50
CA PHE A 143 18.19 -9.13 28.39
C PHE A 143 17.69 -9.03 29.81
N THR A 144 17.37 -10.17 30.40
CA THR A 144 16.83 -10.27 31.77
C THR A 144 17.91 -10.54 32.82
N ASP A 145 19.03 -11.16 32.41
CA ASP A 145 20.20 -11.38 33.26
C ASP A 145 21.48 -11.27 32.40
N TYR A 146 22.39 -10.40 32.85
CA TYR A 146 23.69 -10.20 32.22
C TYR A 146 24.71 -9.70 33.28
N PRO A 147 25.99 -10.07 33.14
CA PRO A 147 27.00 -9.67 34.10
C PRO A 147 27.26 -8.15 34.05
N SER A 148 27.43 -7.54 35.22
CA SER A 148 27.66 -6.12 35.41
C SER A 148 29.12 -5.71 35.57
N GLY A 149 30.06 -6.50 35.11
CA GLY A 149 31.50 -6.24 35.26
C GLY A 149 32.35 -7.03 34.29
N GLU A 150 33.68 -6.95 34.47
CA GLU A 150 34.63 -7.76 33.70
C GLU A 150 34.46 -9.24 34.05
N VAL A 151 34.25 -10.06 33.02
CA VAL A 151 34.03 -11.50 33.15
C VAL A 151 35.05 -12.29 32.36
N SER A 152 35.38 -13.49 32.81
CA SER A 152 36.26 -14.41 32.08
C SER A 152 35.66 -15.82 32.07
N GLY A 153 35.93 -16.56 31.01
CA GLY A 153 35.39 -17.90 30.79
C GLY A 153 34.01 -17.89 30.16
N THR A 154 33.16 -18.84 30.52
CA THR A 154 31.81 -18.95 29.98
C THR A 154 30.89 -17.97 30.68
N VAL A 155 30.16 -17.17 29.86
CA VAL A 155 29.16 -16.20 30.35
C VAL A 155 27.80 -16.71 29.96
N SER A 156 26.87 -16.76 30.92
CA SER A 156 25.45 -17.03 30.64
C SER A 156 24.70 -15.73 30.54
N LEU A 157 23.88 -15.61 29.47
CA LEU A 157 22.97 -14.50 29.27
C LEU A 157 21.55 -15.06 29.22
N SER A 158 20.64 -14.40 29.91
CA SER A 158 19.20 -14.69 29.81
C SER A 158 18.50 -13.56 29.12
N TYR A 159 17.57 -13.89 28.24
CA TYR A 159 16.78 -12.90 27.49
C TYR A 159 15.35 -13.39 27.32
N ASP A 160 14.44 -12.43 27.24
CA ASP A 160 13.07 -12.65 26.81
C ASP A 160 12.95 -12.19 25.36
N LEU A 161 12.41 -13.05 24.51
CA LEU A 161 12.05 -12.74 23.13
C LEU A 161 10.54 -12.59 23.08
N SER A 162 10.07 -11.47 22.58
CA SER A 162 8.66 -11.20 22.35
C SER A 162 8.42 -10.98 20.87
N ASP A 163 7.54 -11.79 20.33
CA ASP A 163 7.06 -11.72 18.96
C ASP A 163 5.58 -12.08 18.91
N ALA A 164 4.80 -11.37 18.09
CA ALA A 164 3.37 -11.64 17.94
C ALA A 164 3.09 -12.76 16.93
N THR A 165 4.04 -13.08 16.04
CA THR A 165 3.82 -13.88 14.85
C THR A 165 4.62 -15.16 14.77
N ASN A 166 5.52 -15.38 15.70
CA ASN A 166 6.40 -16.56 15.73
C ASN A 166 7.42 -16.61 14.57
N ASP A 167 7.94 -15.45 14.20
CA ASP A 167 8.99 -15.30 13.20
C ASP A 167 10.33 -15.90 13.63
N GLU A 168 11.19 -16.23 12.66
CA GLU A 168 12.55 -16.66 12.94
C GLU A 168 13.48 -15.46 13.19
N TYR A 169 14.15 -15.45 14.35
CA TYR A 169 15.11 -14.41 14.71
C TYR A 169 16.53 -14.93 14.70
N THR A 170 17.44 -14.11 14.18
CA THR A 170 18.88 -14.33 14.31
C THR A 170 19.48 -13.33 15.28
N MET A 171 20.05 -13.80 16.38
CA MET A 171 20.77 -12.97 17.33
C MET A 171 22.27 -12.99 17.03
N THR A 172 22.87 -11.81 16.89
CA THR A 172 24.31 -11.65 16.77
C THR A 172 24.83 -10.88 17.98
N LEU A 173 25.76 -11.48 18.73
CA LEU A 173 26.46 -10.81 19.84
C LEU A 173 27.77 -10.23 19.29
N GLN A 174 28.01 -8.94 19.55
CA GLN A 174 29.23 -8.21 19.17
C GLN A 174 29.98 -7.69 20.40
#